data_e2018c4fde3eb92ef61adb0bdbf3ed7f
#
_entry.id   e2018c4fde3eb92ef61adb0bdbf3ed7f
#
_cell.length_a   1.000
_cell.length_b   1.000
_cell.length_c   1.000
_cell.angle_alpha   90.00
_cell.angle_beta   90.00
_cell.angle_gamma   90.00
#
_symmetry.space_group_name_H-M   'P 1'
#
loop_
_entity.id
_entity.type
_entity.pdbx_description
1 polymer ?
#
loop_
_entity_poly.entity_id
_entity_poly.type
_entity_poly.pdbx_seq_one_letter_code
_entity_poly.pdbx_strand_id
1 'polypeptide(L)'
;MTASDRQPSILIVDDSAFEQRMLVDLLSELPYKVSVAVNGLQGYQLALAQHPDLILLDVRMPNMDGYTACRLLKANPVTEDIPIIFLSGADADEERIMGLSIGGVDFVAKPFSPGELAARIQVHLKLARRASRPRAAAPPGEGREADPDAVIVNAAKRLIADNLSTLPGLADIARSVGTYREKLSHVFREQTGMTVFAFIRETRIRRGEELLKDTDIDVQDIALMIGFNNAGNFATAFRERLGVTPSAFRQAIQHKKTPHG
;
A
#
# COMPACT_ATOMS: atom_id res chain seq x y z
N MET A 1 2.41 24.45 -26.06
CA MET A 1 1.22 24.15 -25.22
C MET A 1 1.77 23.75 -23.85
N THR A 2 1.59 24.60 -22.86
CA THR A 2 2.09 24.36 -21.50
C THR A 2 1.25 23.28 -20.84
N ALA A 3 1.84 22.45 -19.97
CA ALA A 3 1.20 21.34 -19.23
C ALA A 3 -0.01 21.75 -18.34
N SER A 4 -0.41 23.02 -18.41
CA SER A 4 -1.50 23.64 -17.63
C SER A 4 -2.88 23.48 -18.24
N ASP A 5 -3.03 22.97 -19.48
CA ASP A 5 -4.29 23.02 -20.23
C ASP A 5 -4.95 21.63 -20.42
N ARG A 6 -4.38 20.59 -19.83
CA ARG A 6 -4.95 19.23 -19.91
C ARG A 6 -6.07 19.07 -18.89
N GLN A 7 -7.26 18.75 -19.38
CA GLN A 7 -8.40 18.35 -18.54
C GLN A 7 -8.04 17.13 -17.70
N PRO A 8 -8.17 17.18 -16.34
CA PRO A 8 -7.85 16.04 -15.50
C PRO A 8 -8.70 14.82 -15.81
N SER A 9 -8.12 13.64 -15.71
CA SER A 9 -8.79 12.35 -15.92
C SER A 9 -9.05 11.65 -14.60
N ILE A 10 -10.28 11.16 -14.42
CA ILE A 10 -10.74 10.43 -13.24
C ILE A 10 -11.19 9.05 -13.67
N LEU A 11 -10.67 8.02 -12.99
CA LEU A 11 -11.13 6.64 -13.15
C LEU A 11 -12.07 6.30 -11.99
N ILE A 12 -13.30 5.89 -12.31
CA ILE A 12 -14.26 5.35 -11.37
C ILE A 12 -14.19 3.82 -11.43
N VAL A 13 -14.04 3.17 -10.28
CA VAL A 13 -14.00 1.71 -10.14
C VAL A 13 -15.08 1.31 -9.15
N ASP A 14 -16.17 0.75 -9.63
CA ASP A 14 -17.36 0.36 -8.86
C ASP A 14 -18.10 -0.73 -9.63
N ASP A 15 -18.68 -1.73 -8.99
CA ASP A 15 -19.39 -2.81 -9.66
C ASP A 15 -20.89 -2.50 -9.87
N SER A 16 -21.39 -1.46 -9.21
CA SER A 16 -22.78 -1.01 -9.36
C SER A 16 -22.94 -0.06 -10.54
N ALA A 17 -23.62 -0.51 -11.60
CA ALA A 17 -23.93 0.33 -12.74
C ALA A 17 -24.73 1.60 -12.37
N PHE A 18 -25.54 1.52 -11.30
CA PHE A 18 -26.28 2.67 -10.78
C PHE A 18 -25.34 3.72 -10.18
N GLU A 19 -24.41 3.28 -9.32
CA GLU A 19 -23.44 4.17 -8.66
C GLU A 19 -22.47 4.79 -9.66
N GLN A 20 -21.98 3.98 -10.61
CA GLN A 20 -21.17 4.48 -11.74
C GLN A 20 -21.89 5.61 -12.47
N ARG A 21 -23.16 5.40 -12.82
CA ARG A 21 -23.94 6.40 -13.54
C ARG A 21 -24.10 7.68 -12.73
N MET A 22 -24.44 7.57 -11.47
CA MET A 22 -24.57 8.70 -10.55
C MET A 22 -23.25 9.49 -10.44
N LEU A 23 -22.11 8.82 -10.34
CA LEU A 23 -20.78 9.44 -10.27
C LEU A 23 -20.39 10.09 -11.60
N VAL A 24 -20.69 9.46 -12.73
CA VAL A 24 -20.45 10.02 -14.06
C VAL A 24 -21.28 11.29 -14.26
N ASP A 25 -22.57 11.25 -13.94
CA ASP A 25 -23.48 12.40 -14.08
C ASP A 25 -22.98 13.58 -13.21
N LEU A 26 -22.58 13.30 -11.96
CA LEU A 26 -22.02 14.30 -11.05
C LEU A 26 -20.73 14.93 -11.58
N LEU A 27 -19.83 14.11 -12.13
CA LEU A 27 -18.53 14.60 -12.63
C LEU A 27 -18.61 15.22 -14.02
N SER A 28 -19.67 14.95 -14.80
CA SER A 28 -19.87 15.51 -16.13
C SER A 28 -20.15 17.03 -16.12
N GLU A 29 -20.62 17.56 -14.99
CA GLU A 29 -20.81 19.01 -14.78
C GLU A 29 -19.47 19.74 -14.52
N LEU A 30 -18.39 18.98 -14.34
CA LEU A 30 -17.05 19.47 -14.02
C LEU A 30 -16.10 19.20 -15.20
N PRO A 31 -15.01 19.95 -15.34
CA PRO A 31 -14.07 19.80 -16.47
C PRO A 31 -13.16 18.57 -16.28
N TYR A 32 -13.74 17.38 -16.14
CA TYR A 32 -13.01 16.11 -16.00
C TYR A 32 -13.26 15.18 -17.17
N LYS A 33 -12.24 14.39 -17.53
CA LYS A 33 -12.43 13.18 -18.35
C LYS A 33 -12.72 12.01 -17.43
N VAL A 34 -13.82 11.32 -17.61
CA VAL A 34 -14.21 10.20 -16.78
C VAL A 34 -14.11 8.90 -17.54
N SER A 35 -13.50 7.89 -16.93
CA SER A 35 -13.53 6.50 -17.38
C SER A 35 -14.05 5.63 -16.24
N VAL A 36 -14.63 4.47 -16.60
CA VAL A 36 -15.25 3.56 -15.63
C VAL A 36 -14.71 2.15 -15.75
N ALA A 37 -14.62 1.45 -14.62
CA ALA A 37 -14.29 0.04 -14.52
C ALA A 37 -15.30 -0.65 -13.60
N VAL A 38 -15.66 -1.89 -13.90
CA VAL A 38 -16.72 -2.64 -13.21
C VAL A 38 -16.18 -3.58 -12.10
N ASN A 39 -14.88 -3.61 -11.88
CA ASN A 39 -14.21 -4.37 -10.81
C ASN A 39 -12.77 -3.92 -10.63
N GLY A 40 -12.14 -4.37 -9.53
CA GLY A 40 -10.77 -3.97 -9.19
C GLY A 40 -9.71 -4.37 -10.22
N LEU A 41 -9.85 -5.52 -10.89
CA LEU A 41 -8.90 -5.97 -11.92
C LEU A 41 -8.95 -5.05 -13.15
N GLN A 42 -10.14 -4.76 -13.65
CA GLN A 42 -10.31 -3.84 -14.77
C GLN A 42 -9.84 -2.42 -14.40
N GLY A 43 -10.12 -1.97 -13.15
CA GLY A 43 -9.63 -0.70 -12.61
C GLY A 43 -8.11 -0.61 -12.65
N TYR A 44 -7.41 -1.66 -12.21
CA TYR A 44 -5.95 -1.76 -12.27
C TYR A 44 -5.43 -1.70 -13.71
N GLN A 45 -6.03 -2.47 -14.64
CA GLN A 45 -5.64 -2.48 -16.05
C GLN A 45 -5.84 -1.12 -16.73
N LEU A 46 -6.99 -0.47 -16.48
CA LEU A 46 -7.26 0.87 -17.04
C LEU A 46 -6.34 1.94 -16.44
N ALA A 47 -6.01 1.84 -15.15
CA ALA A 47 -5.06 2.77 -14.53
C ALA A 47 -3.67 2.68 -15.17
N LEU A 48 -3.19 1.48 -15.50
CA LEU A 48 -1.93 1.27 -16.23
C LEU A 48 -1.98 1.84 -17.64
N ALA A 49 -3.09 1.64 -18.36
CA ALA A 49 -3.21 2.06 -19.75
C ALA A 49 -3.45 3.56 -19.92
N GLN A 50 -4.20 4.18 -19.01
CA GLN A 50 -4.70 5.55 -19.15
C GLN A 50 -3.98 6.57 -18.27
N HIS A 51 -3.30 6.14 -17.20
CA HIS A 51 -2.66 7.00 -16.19
C HIS A 51 -3.58 8.12 -15.70
N PRO A 52 -4.70 7.80 -15.04
CA PRO A 52 -5.63 8.81 -14.56
C PRO A 52 -4.99 9.70 -13.50
N ASP A 53 -5.45 10.94 -13.42
CA ASP A 53 -4.97 11.90 -12.42
C ASP A 53 -5.53 11.62 -11.02
N LEU A 54 -6.61 10.81 -10.91
CA LEU A 54 -7.23 10.37 -9.65
C LEU A 54 -8.09 9.13 -9.89
N ILE A 55 -8.16 8.26 -8.88
CA ILE A 55 -9.05 7.08 -8.89
C ILE A 55 -10.07 7.22 -7.76
N LEU A 56 -11.36 7.05 -8.08
CA LEU A 56 -12.43 6.78 -7.14
C LEU A 56 -12.64 5.26 -7.10
N LEU A 57 -12.50 4.65 -5.94
CA LEU A 57 -12.43 3.20 -5.82
C LEU A 57 -13.43 2.71 -4.77
N ASP A 58 -14.44 1.95 -5.22
CA ASP A 58 -15.33 1.27 -4.29
C ASP A 58 -14.58 0.18 -3.52
N VAL A 59 -14.93 0.03 -2.25
CA VAL A 59 -14.29 -0.96 -1.37
C VAL A 59 -14.81 -2.36 -1.67
N ARG A 60 -16.13 -2.51 -1.86
CA ARG A 60 -16.78 -3.81 -1.93
C ARG A 60 -17.15 -4.20 -3.36
N MET A 61 -16.27 -4.92 -4.02
CA MET A 61 -16.50 -5.42 -5.37
C MET A 61 -16.23 -6.93 -5.44
N PRO A 62 -16.92 -7.66 -6.35
CA PRO A 62 -16.67 -9.07 -6.58
C PRO A 62 -15.30 -9.31 -7.23
N ASN A 63 -14.75 -10.51 -7.05
CA ASN A 63 -13.48 -11.00 -7.59
C ASN A 63 -12.24 -10.31 -7.02
N MET A 64 -12.12 -8.99 -7.13
CA MET A 64 -11.04 -8.19 -6.57
C MET A 64 -11.64 -6.97 -5.88
N ASP A 65 -11.54 -6.93 -4.55
CA ASP A 65 -11.98 -5.80 -3.74
C ASP A 65 -11.09 -4.55 -3.93
N GLY A 66 -11.60 -3.40 -3.49
CA GLY A 66 -10.89 -2.14 -3.64
C GLY A 66 -9.56 -2.09 -2.88
N TYR A 67 -9.45 -2.77 -1.76
CA TYR A 67 -8.19 -2.80 -1.01
C TYR A 67 -7.11 -3.58 -1.75
N THR A 68 -7.46 -4.72 -2.33
CA THR A 68 -6.56 -5.51 -3.18
C THR A 68 -6.13 -4.71 -4.41
N ALA A 69 -7.07 -4.05 -5.08
CA ALA A 69 -6.77 -3.18 -6.22
C ALA A 69 -5.82 -2.03 -5.83
N CYS A 70 -6.08 -1.37 -4.69
CA CYS A 70 -5.22 -0.30 -4.17
C CYS A 70 -3.79 -0.79 -3.89
N ARG A 71 -3.62 -1.96 -3.24
CA ARG A 71 -2.30 -2.53 -2.98
C ARG A 71 -1.51 -2.78 -4.27
N LEU A 72 -2.15 -3.31 -5.30
CA LEU A 72 -1.52 -3.52 -6.61
C LEU A 72 -1.15 -2.19 -7.27
N LEU A 73 -2.06 -1.21 -7.27
CA LEU A 73 -1.81 0.13 -7.81
C LEU A 73 -0.62 0.80 -7.10
N LYS A 74 -0.58 0.73 -5.77
CA LYS A 74 0.49 1.34 -4.97
C LYS A 74 1.81 0.56 -4.99
N ALA A 75 1.79 -0.71 -5.38
CA ALA A 75 2.98 -1.53 -5.55
C ALA A 75 3.62 -1.40 -6.95
N ASN A 76 2.89 -0.85 -7.91
CA ASN A 76 3.37 -0.66 -9.27
C ASN A 76 3.97 0.75 -9.43
N PRO A 77 5.27 0.88 -9.84
CA PRO A 77 5.93 2.19 -10.02
C PRO A 77 5.23 3.12 -11.02
N VAL A 78 4.42 2.57 -11.93
CA VAL A 78 3.70 3.34 -12.94
C VAL A 78 2.47 4.02 -12.36
N THR A 79 1.85 3.45 -11.33
CA THR A 79 0.58 3.90 -10.76
C THR A 79 0.66 4.29 -9.28
N GLU A 80 1.81 4.10 -8.61
CA GLU A 80 1.93 4.32 -7.17
C GLU A 80 1.64 5.76 -6.73
N ASP A 81 1.93 6.74 -7.59
CA ASP A 81 1.71 8.17 -7.31
C ASP A 81 0.26 8.63 -7.54
N ILE A 82 -0.58 7.82 -8.21
CA ILE A 82 -1.97 8.18 -8.49
C ILE A 82 -2.75 8.25 -7.18
N PRO A 83 -3.38 9.39 -6.82
CA PRO A 83 -4.20 9.49 -5.63
C PRO A 83 -5.45 8.61 -5.75
N ILE A 84 -5.75 7.85 -4.69
CA ILE A 84 -6.90 6.94 -4.61
C ILE A 84 -7.80 7.43 -3.48
N ILE A 85 -9.06 7.76 -3.79
CA ILE A 85 -10.11 8.04 -2.82
C ILE A 85 -11.01 6.82 -2.76
N PHE A 86 -11.15 6.23 -1.58
CA PHE A 86 -12.08 5.13 -1.36
C PHE A 86 -13.51 5.65 -1.20
N LEU A 87 -14.46 4.93 -1.82
CA LEU A 87 -15.89 5.08 -1.62
C LEU A 87 -16.40 3.84 -0.88
N SER A 88 -17.08 3.98 0.24
CA SER A 88 -17.59 2.82 0.99
C SER A 88 -18.93 3.10 1.62
N GLY A 89 -19.83 2.09 1.59
CA GLY A 89 -21.14 2.12 2.19
C GLY A 89 -21.18 1.79 3.68
N ALA A 90 -20.05 1.65 4.37
CA ALA A 90 -20.04 1.16 5.74
C ALA A 90 -19.49 2.14 6.76
N ASP A 91 -20.11 2.08 7.92
CA ASP A 91 -19.86 2.83 9.14
C ASP A 91 -18.60 2.40 9.89
N ALA A 92 -17.54 1.95 9.23
CA ALA A 92 -16.45 1.36 9.96
C ALA A 92 -15.22 2.26 9.95
N ASP A 93 -14.92 2.86 11.09
CA ASP A 93 -13.60 3.46 11.35
C ASP A 93 -12.47 2.50 10.98
N GLU A 94 -12.67 1.19 11.16
CA GLU A 94 -11.71 0.15 10.74
C GLU A 94 -11.48 0.12 9.22
N GLU A 95 -12.53 0.21 8.40
CA GLU A 95 -12.39 0.26 6.93
C GLU A 95 -11.66 1.53 6.48
N ARG A 96 -11.94 2.66 7.13
CA ARG A 96 -11.27 3.93 6.86
C ARG A 96 -9.79 3.88 7.23
N ILE A 97 -9.46 3.37 8.42
CA ILE A 97 -8.08 3.18 8.86
C ILE A 97 -7.34 2.24 7.90
N MET A 98 -7.96 1.13 7.51
CA MET A 98 -7.39 0.19 6.55
C MET A 98 -7.10 0.87 5.21
N GLY A 99 -8.07 1.57 4.62
CA GLY A 99 -7.91 2.24 3.31
C GLY A 99 -6.77 3.24 3.30
N LEU A 100 -6.65 4.06 4.35
CA LEU A 100 -5.58 5.03 4.47
C LEU A 100 -4.21 4.36 4.70
N SER A 101 -4.15 3.28 5.48
CA SER A 101 -2.90 2.56 5.79
C SER A 101 -2.27 1.89 4.56
N ILE A 102 -3.08 1.46 3.59
CA ILE A 102 -2.59 0.82 2.35
C ILE A 102 -2.26 1.80 1.23
N GLY A 103 -2.34 3.11 1.50
CA GLY A 103 -1.93 4.17 0.58
C GLY A 103 -3.06 4.92 -0.12
N GLY A 104 -4.31 4.74 0.31
CA GLY A 104 -5.40 5.66 -0.06
C GLY A 104 -5.13 7.05 0.51
N VAL A 105 -5.48 8.09 -0.24
CA VAL A 105 -5.28 9.48 0.21
C VAL A 105 -6.49 10.05 0.93
N ASP A 106 -7.68 9.46 0.72
CA ASP A 106 -8.92 9.85 1.38
C ASP A 106 -9.95 8.70 1.37
N PHE A 107 -11.02 8.89 2.15
CA PHE A 107 -12.12 7.95 2.30
C PHE A 107 -13.44 8.72 2.40
N VAL A 108 -14.42 8.35 1.59
CA VAL A 108 -15.74 8.97 1.54
C VAL A 108 -16.81 7.93 1.82
N ALA A 109 -17.57 8.14 2.90
CA ALA A 109 -18.67 7.25 3.24
C ALA A 109 -19.89 7.50 2.34
N LYS A 110 -20.52 6.43 1.84
CA LYS A 110 -21.80 6.46 1.13
C LYS A 110 -22.96 6.44 2.18
N PRO A 111 -24.02 7.24 2.03
CA PRO A 111 -24.23 8.23 0.97
C PRO A 111 -23.46 9.54 1.22
N PHE A 112 -22.88 10.10 0.17
CA PHE A 112 -22.15 11.37 0.20
C PHE A 112 -22.90 12.46 -0.56
N SER A 113 -22.64 13.73 -0.22
CA SER A 113 -23.15 14.84 -1.01
C SER A 113 -22.29 15.10 -2.24
N PRO A 114 -22.89 15.48 -3.39
CA PRO A 114 -22.15 15.85 -4.60
C PRO A 114 -21.07 16.90 -4.35
N GLY A 115 -21.36 17.93 -3.59
CA GLY A 115 -20.43 19.00 -3.27
C GLY A 115 -19.24 18.53 -2.41
N GLU A 116 -19.47 17.61 -1.48
CA GLU A 116 -18.40 17.02 -0.67
C GLU A 116 -17.39 16.25 -1.54
N LEU A 117 -17.90 15.34 -2.37
CA LEU A 117 -17.03 14.53 -3.23
C LEU A 117 -16.24 15.41 -4.21
N ALA A 118 -16.91 16.40 -4.85
CA ALA A 118 -16.25 17.34 -5.75
C ALA A 118 -15.15 18.15 -5.06
N ALA A 119 -15.37 18.62 -3.84
CA ALA A 119 -14.38 19.37 -3.06
C ALA A 119 -13.15 18.49 -2.74
N ARG A 120 -13.35 17.24 -2.31
CA ARG A 120 -12.26 16.30 -2.00
C ARG A 120 -11.44 15.97 -3.25
N ILE A 121 -12.08 15.68 -4.38
CA ILE A 121 -11.41 15.46 -5.67
C ILE A 121 -10.51 16.65 -6.03
N GLN A 122 -11.05 17.88 -5.93
CA GLN A 122 -10.27 19.09 -6.25
C GLN A 122 -9.05 19.26 -5.36
N VAL A 123 -9.17 18.98 -4.06
CA VAL A 123 -8.05 19.05 -3.10
C VAL A 123 -6.95 18.09 -3.52
N HIS A 124 -7.29 16.82 -3.75
CA HIS A 124 -6.29 15.80 -4.06
C HIS A 124 -5.66 16.00 -5.45
N LEU A 125 -6.42 16.42 -6.46
CA LEU A 125 -5.87 16.82 -7.76
C LEU A 125 -4.89 18.01 -7.66
N LYS A 126 -5.19 18.99 -6.80
CA LYS A 126 -4.26 20.12 -6.58
C LYS A 126 -2.98 19.68 -5.85
N LEU A 127 -3.09 18.78 -4.88
CA LEU A 127 -1.94 18.24 -4.16
C LEU A 127 -1.05 17.40 -5.07
N ALA A 128 -1.63 16.49 -5.86
CA ALA A 128 -0.89 15.68 -6.83
C ALA A 128 -0.14 16.53 -7.85
N ARG A 129 -0.77 17.58 -8.41
CA ARG A 129 -0.11 18.52 -9.34
C ARG A 129 1.04 19.30 -8.70
N ARG A 130 0.98 19.56 -7.40
CA ARG A 130 2.09 20.22 -6.67
C ARG A 130 3.26 19.28 -6.45
N ALA A 131 2.98 18.02 -6.15
CA ALA A 131 3.99 16.97 -5.98
C ALA A 131 4.70 16.62 -7.31
N SER A 132 3.97 16.68 -8.43
CA SER A 132 4.49 16.41 -9.79
C SER A 132 5.27 17.58 -10.42
N ARG A 133 5.40 18.73 -9.75
CA ARG A 133 6.30 19.81 -10.21
C ARG A 133 7.76 19.36 -10.07
N PRO A 134 8.61 19.45 -11.12
CA PRO A 134 9.88 18.76 -11.16
C PRO A 134 10.82 19.22 -10.05
N ARG A 135 11.06 18.32 -9.11
CA ARG A 135 12.36 18.21 -8.47
C ARG A 135 13.27 17.70 -9.59
N ALA A 136 14.21 18.53 -10.06
CA ALA A 136 15.10 18.37 -11.21
C ALA A 136 15.12 16.96 -11.86
N ALA A 137 14.82 16.96 -13.16
CA ALA A 137 14.58 15.80 -14.02
C ALA A 137 15.54 14.64 -13.79
N ALA A 138 14.98 13.48 -13.44
CA ALA A 138 15.49 12.22 -13.97
C ALA A 138 14.86 12.01 -15.36
N PRO A 139 15.62 11.55 -16.38
CA PRO A 139 15.09 11.37 -17.72
C PRO A 139 13.95 10.36 -17.71
N PRO A 140 12.92 10.51 -18.59
CA PRO A 140 11.88 9.52 -18.73
C PRO A 140 12.53 8.21 -19.19
N GLY A 141 12.60 7.26 -18.28
CA GLY A 141 12.97 5.89 -18.60
C GLY A 141 11.93 5.34 -19.57
N GLU A 142 12.40 4.82 -20.69
CA GLU A 142 11.63 4.07 -21.66
C GLU A 142 10.63 3.14 -20.98
N GLY A 143 9.39 3.09 -21.48
CA GLY A 143 8.25 2.37 -20.91
C GLY A 143 8.60 0.93 -20.51
N ARG A 144 9.02 0.74 -19.28
CA ARG A 144 9.07 -0.57 -18.65
C ARG A 144 7.64 -0.92 -18.26
N GLU A 145 6.99 -1.76 -19.06
CA GLU A 145 5.89 -2.53 -18.54
C GLU A 145 6.37 -3.19 -17.24
N ALA A 146 5.80 -2.80 -16.12
CA ALA A 146 6.17 -3.39 -14.85
C ALA A 146 5.83 -4.89 -14.92
N ASP A 147 6.81 -5.73 -14.69
CA ASP A 147 6.62 -7.18 -14.62
C ASP A 147 5.47 -7.49 -13.63
N PRO A 148 4.37 -8.11 -14.08
CA PRO A 148 3.22 -8.41 -13.22
C PRO A 148 3.61 -9.21 -11.97
N ASP A 149 4.60 -10.08 -12.07
CA ASP A 149 5.07 -10.89 -10.96
C ASP A 149 5.90 -10.04 -9.96
N ALA A 150 6.65 -9.06 -10.44
CA ALA A 150 7.32 -8.07 -9.58
C ALA A 150 6.31 -7.21 -8.80
N VAL A 151 5.20 -6.83 -9.41
CA VAL A 151 4.12 -6.08 -8.74
C VAL A 151 3.51 -6.90 -7.59
N ILE A 152 3.19 -8.18 -7.84
CA ILE A 152 2.67 -9.09 -6.82
C ILE A 152 3.66 -9.22 -5.65
N VAL A 153 4.94 -9.40 -5.94
CA VAL A 153 6.00 -9.53 -4.92
C VAL A 153 6.16 -8.24 -4.12
N ASN A 154 6.14 -7.08 -4.77
CA ASN A 154 6.23 -5.78 -4.09
C ASN A 154 5.01 -5.51 -3.22
N ALA A 155 3.81 -5.82 -3.70
CA ALA A 155 2.58 -5.72 -2.91
C ALA A 155 2.64 -6.62 -1.66
N ALA A 156 3.11 -7.88 -1.80
CA ALA A 156 3.29 -8.79 -0.68
C ALA A 156 4.32 -8.28 0.33
N LYS A 157 5.45 -7.74 -0.12
CA LYS A 157 6.48 -7.14 0.75
C LYS A 157 5.93 -5.97 1.57
N ARG A 158 5.18 -5.06 0.94
CA ARG A 158 4.53 -3.92 1.62
C ARG A 158 3.52 -4.43 2.65
N LEU A 159 2.60 -5.33 2.27
CA LEU A 159 1.61 -5.91 3.18
C LEU A 159 2.27 -6.57 4.41
N ILE A 160 3.35 -7.31 4.21
CA ILE A 160 4.10 -7.96 5.30
C ILE A 160 4.73 -6.91 6.22
N ALA A 161 5.37 -5.87 5.68
CA ALA A 161 6.03 -4.83 6.46
C ALA A 161 5.05 -4.04 7.33
N ASP A 162 3.83 -3.76 6.80
CA ASP A 162 2.82 -2.97 7.47
C ASP A 162 2.06 -3.75 8.56
N ASN A 163 2.10 -5.10 8.53
CA ASN A 163 1.28 -5.95 9.40
C ASN A 163 2.08 -6.98 10.21
N LEU A 164 3.31 -6.70 10.59
CA LEU A 164 4.24 -7.68 11.19
C LEU A 164 3.70 -8.39 12.44
N SER A 165 2.92 -7.69 13.28
CA SER A 165 2.36 -8.24 14.52
C SER A 165 1.20 -9.22 14.28
N THR A 166 0.38 -8.96 13.27
CA THR A 166 -0.89 -9.64 13.01
C THR A 166 -0.97 -10.20 11.59
N LEU A 167 0.15 -10.76 11.11
CA LEU A 167 0.21 -11.28 9.74
C LEU A 167 -0.79 -12.41 9.52
N PRO A 168 -1.64 -12.30 8.47
CA PRO A 168 -2.51 -13.38 8.05
C PRO A 168 -1.72 -14.57 7.49
N GLY A 169 -2.40 -15.70 7.30
CA GLY A 169 -1.82 -16.88 6.67
C GLY A 169 -1.34 -16.61 5.23
N LEU A 170 -0.41 -17.45 4.74
CA LEU A 170 0.15 -17.27 3.39
C LEU A 170 -0.91 -17.26 2.27
N ALA A 171 -2.00 -18.04 2.44
CA ALA A 171 -3.11 -18.05 1.48
C ALA A 171 -3.86 -16.72 1.46
N ASP A 172 -4.01 -16.09 2.63
CA ASP A 172 -4.70 -14.81 2.75
C ASP A 172 -3.81 -13.66 2.26
N ILE A 173 -2.49 -13.72 2.53
CA ILE A 173 -1.52 -12.79 1.92
C ILE A 173 -1.61 -12.88 0.39
N ALA A 174 -1.62 -14.08 -0.19
CA ALA A 174 -1.72 -14.26 -1.63
C ALA A 174 -3.02 -13.67 -2.18
N ARG A 175 -4.16 -13.94 -1.53
CA ARG A 175 -5.47 -13.39 -1.92
C ARG A 175 -5.47 -11.85 -1.85
N SER A 176 -4.89 -11.29 -0.80
CA SER A 176 -4.79 -9.83 -0.60
C SER A 176 -3.89 -9.11 -1.61
N VAL A 177 -3.10 -9.84 -2.39
CA VAL A 177 -2.29 -9.28 -3.48
C VAL A 177 -2.75 -9.80 -4.86
N GLY A 178 -4.00 -10.28 -4.95
CA GLY A 178 -4.65 -10.65 -6.20
C GLY A 178 -4.10 -11.94 -6.84
N THR A 179 -3.57 -12.87 -6.03
CA THR A 179 -3.02 -14.13 -6.54
C THR A 179 -3.37 -15.32 -5.63
N TYR A 180 -2.83 -16.50 -5.91
CA TYR A 180 -2.99 -17.72 -5.10
C TYR A 180 -1.65 -18.14 -4.50
N ARG A 181 -1.73 -18.95 -3.43
CA ARG A 181 -0.59 -19.32 -2.57
C ARG A 181 0.61 -19.88 -3.34
N GLU A 182 0.36 -20.79 -4.27
CA GLU A 182 1.40 -21.48 -5.04
C GLU A 182 2.14 -20.49 -5.94
N LYS A 183 1.40 -19.62 -6.65
CA LYS A 183 1.99 -18.60 -7.50
C LYS A 183 2.78 -17.61 -6.67
N LEU A 184 2.23 -17.10 -5.55
CA LEU A 184 2.97 -16.18 -4.67
C LEU A 184 4.28 -16.81 -4.19
N SER A 185 4.25 -18.07 -3.72
CA SER A 185 5.44 -18.77 -3.24
C SER A 185 6.52 -18.90 -4.31
N HIS A 186 6.10 -19.21 -5.55
CA HIS A 186 7.00 -19.37 -6.69
C HIS A 186 7.65 -18.04 -7.08
N VAL A 187 6.83 -17.02 -7.43
CA VAL A 187 7.34 -15.73 -7.90
C VAL A 187 8.13 -14.99 -6.82
N PHE A 188 7.73 -15.12 -5.55
CA PHE A 188 8.46 -14.53 -4.45
C PHE A 188 9.87 -15.10 -4.32
N ARG A 189 10.01 -16.45 -4.43
CA ARG A 189 11.31 -17.10 -4.38
C ARG A 189 12.17 -16.79 -5.60
N GLU A 190 11.57 -16.76 -6.78
CA GLU A 190 12.26 -16.43 -8.03
C GLU A 190 12.83 -15.00 -7.98
N GLN A 191 12.03 -14.03 -7.54
CA GLN A 191 12.42 -12.63 -7.55
C GLN A 191 13.28 -12.19 -6.36
N THR A 192 13.16 -12.86 -5.22
CA THR A 192 13.87 -12.45 -3.98
C THR A 192 14.96 -13.42 -3.54
N GLY A 193 15.03 -14.61 -4.12
CA GLY A 193 15.92 -15.69 -3.69
C GLY A 193 15.51 -16.36 -2.38
N MET A 194 14.40 -15.93 -1.73
CA MET A 194 13.97 -16.45 -0.44
C MET A 194 12.47 -16.80 -0.41
N THR A 195 12.06 -17.62 0.53
CA THR A 195 10.65 -17.91 0.75
C THR A 195 9.95 -16.73 1.43
N VAL A 196 8.62 -16.63 1.28
CA VAL A 196 7.80 -15.62 1.98
C VAL A 196 8.02 -15.67 3.50
N PHE A 197 8.10 -16.88 4.10
CA PHE A 197 8.36 -17.03 5.53
C PHE A 197 9.75 -16.56 5.95
N ALA A 198 10.78 -16.82 5.13
CA ALA A 198 12.12 -16.31 5.39
C ALA A 198 12.14 -14.77 5.35
N PHE A 199 11.45 -14.18 4.39
CA PHE A 199 11.32 -12.72 4.30
C PHE A 199 10.57 -12.11 5.49
N ILE A 200 9.47 -12.74 5.94
CA ILE A 200 8.74 -12.31 7.15
C ILE A 200 9.69 -12.32 8.36
N ARG A 201 10.43 -13.40 8.55
CA ARG A 201 11.38 -13.54 9.66
C ARG A 201 12.46 -12.46 9.60
N GLU A 202 13.06 -12.23 8.46
CA GLU A 202 14.09 -11.19 8.24
C GLU A 202 13.54 -9.78 8.53
N THR A 203 12.34 -9.49 8.05
CA THR A 203 11.69 -8.19 8.25
C THR A 203 11.36 -7.96 9.74
N ARG A 204 10.88 -8.98 10.45
CA ARG A 204 10.67 -8.94 11.91
C ARG A 204 11.96 -8.67 12.68
N ILE A 205 13.05 -9.36 12.33
CA ILE A 205 14.35 -9.17 13.01
C ILE A 205 14.87 -7.75 12.76
N ARG A 206 14.81 -7.26 11.52
CA ARG A 206 15.23 -5.89 11.19
C ARG A 206 14.41 -4.84 11.95
N ARG A 207 13.09 -5.01 12.03
CA ARG A 207 12.23 -4.11 12.81
C ARG A 207 12.55 -4.17 14.30
N GLY A 208 12.83 -5.36 14.83
CA GLY A 208 13.30 -5.55 16.21
C GLY A 208 14.63 -4.85 16.48
N GLU A 209 15.58 -4.92 15.55
CA GLU A 209 16.87 -4.22 15.63
C GLU A 209 16.69 -2.70 15.69
N GLU A 210 15.81 -2.13 14.85
CA GLU A 210 15.46 -0.70 14.86
C GLU A 210 14.88 -0.30 16.23
N LEU A 211 13.87 -1.02 16.71
CA LEU A 211 13.24 -0.74 18.02
C LEU A 211 14.24 -0.84 19.19
N LEU A 212 15.16 -1.80 19.14
CA LEU A 212 16.23 -1.92 20.15
C LEU A 212 17.20 -0.74 20.15
N LYS A 213 17.44 -0.12 18.99
CA LYS A 213 18.33 1.06 18.82
C LYS A 213 17.66 2.36 19.24
N ASP A 214 16.38 2.51 18.90
CA ASP A 214 15.70 3.80 18.89
C ASP A 214 14.78 3.99 20.10
N THR A 215 14.51 2.91 20.87
CA THR A 215 13.57 2.93 22.00
C THR A 215 14.11 2.16 23.21
N ASP A 216 13.52 2.46 24.37
CA ASP A 216 13.76 1.73 25.63
C ASP A 216 12.68 0.66 25.92
N ILE A 217 11.84 0.33 24.94
CA ILE A 217 10.78 -0.69 25.06
C ILE A 217 11.40 -2.03 25.45
N ASP A 218 10.76 -2.75 26.38
CA ASP A 218 11.25 -4.06 26.83
C ASP A 218 11.39 -5.06 25.68
N VAL A 219 12.38 -5.95 25.76
CA VAL A 219 12.62 -6.97 24.72
C VAL A 219 11.41 -7.89 24.51
N GLN A 220 10.65 -8.14 25.57
CA GLN A 220 9.43 -8.96 25.51
C GLN A 220 8.34 -8.24 24.71
N ASP A 221 8.14 -6.97 24.96
CA ASP A 221 7.15 -6.15 24.25
C ASP A 221 7.54 -5.97 22.78
N ILE A 222 8.83 -5.70 22.50
CA ILE A 222 9.34 -5.67 21.13
C ILE A 222 9.03 -6.98 20.41
N ALA A 223 9.28 -8.15 21.03
CA ALA A 223 9.02 -9.44 20.42
C ALA A 223 7.54 -9.57 20.00
N LEU A 224 6.61 -9.18 20.86
CA LEU A 224 5.18 -9.21 20.59
C LEU A 224 4.79 -8.20 19.49
N MET A 225 5.30 -6.97 19.55
CA MET A 225 5.04 -5.92 18.56
C MET A 225 5.47 -6.31 17.14
N ILE A 226 6.54 -7.09 17.01
CA ILE A 226 7.02 -7.55 15.69
C ILE A 226 6.50 -8.94 15.31
N GLY A 227 5.59 -9.51 16.10
CA GLY A 227 4.85 -10.73 15.78
C GLY A 227 5.54 -12.04 16.14
N PHE A 228 6.49 -12.05 17.09
CA PHE A 228 6.95 -13.27 17.72
C PHE A 228 6.05 -13.66 18.88
N ASN A 229 5.83 -14.96 19.09
CA ASN A 229 4.99 -15.45 20.17
C ASN A 229 5.54 -15.20 21.58
N ASN A 230 6.87 -15.03 21.69
CA ASN A 230 7.56 -14.73 22.95
C ASN A 230 8.99 -14.20 22.69
N ALA A 231 9.60 -13.63 23.74
CA ALA A 231 10.96 -13.11 23.70
C ALA A 231 12.03 -14.16 23.39
N GLY A 232 11.83 -15.42 23.80
CA GLY A 232 12.78 -16.52 23.55
C GLY A 232 12.91 -16.83 22.06
N ASN A 233 11.78 -16.91 21.34
CA ASN A 233 11.76 -17.12 19.90
C ASN A 233 12.42 -15.95 19.16
N PHE A 234 12.15 -14.73 19.59
CA PHE A 234 12.80 -13.54 19.04
C PHE A 234 14.31 -13.57 19.31
N ALA A 235 14.74 -13.84 20.56
CA ALA A 235 16.15 -13.87 20.93
C ALA A 235 16.94 -14.93 20.15
N THR A 236 16.36 -16.10 19.92
CA THR A 236 16.94 -17.17 19.08
C THR A 236 17.12 -16.70 17.64
N ALA A 237 16.05 -16.19 17.04
CA ALA A 237 16.07 -15.72 15.65
C ALA A 237 17.04 -14.54 15.45
N PHE A 238 17.07 -13.62 16.41
CA PHE A 238 17.96 -12.45 16.41
C PHE A 238 19.43 -12.86 16.52
N ARG A 239 19.74 -13.79 17.44
CA ARG A 239 21.11 -14.31 17.61
C ARG A 239 21.58 -15.10 16.38
N GLU A 240 20.74 -15.91 15.76
CA GLU A 240 21.07 -16.61 14.51
C GLU A 240 21.42 -15.64 13.38
N ARG A 241 20.77 -14.47 13.35
CA ARG A 241 20.97 -13.47 12.28
C ARG A 241 22.13 -12.50 12.56
N LEU A 242 22.30 -12.04 13.81
CA LEU A 242 23.22 -10.96 14.19
C LEU A 242 24.38 -11.42 15.08
N GLY A 243 24.39 -12.69 15.49
CA GLY A 243 25.45 -13.28 16.33
C GLY A 243 25.33 -12.97 17.84
N VAL A 244 24.45 -12.05 18.24
CA VAL A 244 24.27 -11.61 19.64
C VAL A 244 22.80 -11.62 20.03
N THR A 245 22.51 -11.68 21.34
CA THR A 245 21.13 -11.59 21.83
C THR A 245 20.61 -10.16 21.77
N PRO A 246 19.27 -9.94 21.73
CA PRO A 246 18.68 -8.60 21.75
C PRO A 246 19.14 -7.75 22.95
N SER A 247 19.21 -8.34 24.13
CA SER A 247 19.65 -7.65 25.35
C SER A 247 21.13 -7.24 25.28
N ALA A 248 22.02 -8.14 24.82
CA ALA A 248 23.43 -7.82 24.63
C ALA A 248 23.62 -6.73 23.55
N PHE A 249 22.84 -6.80 22.49
CA PHE A 249 22.84 -5.78 21.42
C PHE A 249 22.48 -4.40 21.97
N ARG A 250 21.40 -4.29 22.77
CA ARG A 250 20.99 -3.04 23.41
C ARG A 250 22.04 -2.48 24.33
N GLN A 251 22.63 -3.33 25.21
CA GLN A 251 23.69 -2.91 26.13
C GLN A 251 24.90 -2.33 25.37
N ALA A 252 25.32 -2.99 24.29
CA ALA A 252 26.44 -2.53 23.47
C ALA A 252 26.19 -1.15 22.83
N ILE A 253 24.93 -0.83 22.47
CA ILE A 253 24.58 0.49 21.91
C ILE A 253 24.55 1.54 23.04
N GLN A 254 23.96 1.24 24.18
CA GLN A 254 23.89 2.15 25.33
C GLN A 254 25.28 2.55 25.82
N HIS A 255 26.20 1.60 25.91
CA HIS A 255 27.60 1.89 26.24
C HIS A 255 28.33 2.79 25.24
N LYS A 256 27.94 2.74 23.96
CA LYS A 256 28.45 3.63 22.91
C LYS A 256 27.87 5.05 22.96
N LYS A 257 26.65 5.21 23.52
CA LYS A 257 25.97 6.51 23.66
C LYS A 257 26.40 7.30 24.91
N THR A 258 27.11 6.68 25.87
CA THR A 258 27.67 7.34 27.06
C THR A 258 29.17 7.49 26.84
N PRO A 259 29.68 8.58 26.24
CA PRO A 259 31.11 8.85 26.25
C PRO A 259 31.51 9.17 27.70
N HIS A 260 32.61 8.63 28.12
CA HIS A 260 33.24 8.95 29.40
C HIS A 260 33.31 10.48 29.55
N GLY A 261 32.60 11.00 30.58
CA GLY A 261 32.79 12.34 31.08
C GLY A 261 34.13 12.45 31.82
#